data_fd227d6ede41ff7b6cdcf2b0437bac5e
#
_entry.id   fd227d6ede41ff7b6cdcf2b0437bac5e
#
_cell.length_a   1.000
_cell.length_b   1.000
_cell.length_c   1.000
_cell.angle_alpha   90.00
_cell.angle_beta   90.00
_cell.angle_gamma   90.00
#
_symmetry.space_group_name_H-M   'P 1'
#
loop_
_entity.id
_entity.type
_entity.pdbx_description
1 polymer ?
#
loop_
_entity_poly.entity_id
_entity_poly.type
_entity_poly.pdbx_seq_one_letter_code
_entity_poly.pdbx_strand_id
1 'polypeptide(L)'
;MMDDIRTEHITCLAPQCARPLLPDEIPEAIELIWEVFLKFEAPVYSAEGIRTFRASLDDPVRTASLKWYGAFENGHLVGALCMRAPQHIGDFFVKESYQKKGHGRRLFERMQQDYERKEFTVNSSPYAVPIYHKLGFKDTGSEQTVDGLRFTPMKYEKEVYTL
;
A
#
# COMPACT_ATOMS: atom_id res chain seq x y z
N MET A 1 -19.17 -15.51 12.05
CA MET A 1 -17.80 -14.97 11.94
C MET A 1 -17.00 -15.55 10.77
N MET A 2 -17.15 -16.83 10.46
CA MET A 2 -16.52 -17.40 9.26
C MET A 2 -17.24 -17.03 7.96
N ASP A 3 -18.50 -16.64 8.02
CA ASP A 3 -19.32 -16.32 6.86
C ASP A 3 -19.03 -14.94 6.26
N ASP A 4 -18.56 -13.99 7.07
CA ASP A 4 -18.22 -12.64 6.63
C ASP A 4 -17.01 -12.62 5.66
N ILE A 5 -15.99 -13.40 5.96
CA ILE A 5 -14.77 -13.48 5.15
C ILE A 5 -15.06 -14.14 3.78
N ARG A 6 -15.92 -15.14 3.77
CA ARG A 6 -16.33 -15.82 2.54
C ARG A 6 -17.22 -14.94 1.66
N THR A 7 -18.04 -14.10 2.28
CA THR A 7 -18.94 -13.20 1.55
C THR A 7 -18.15 -12.06 0.89
N GLU A 8 -17.14 -11.50 1.56
CA GLU A 8 -16.26 -10.50 0.95
C GLU A 8 -15.46 -11.08 -0.22
N HIS A 9 -15.02 -12.31 -0.11
CA HIS A 9 -14.30 -13.00 -1.17
C HIS A 9 -15.17 -13.26 -2.41
N ILE A 10 -16.46 -13.54 -2.20
CA ILE A 10 -17.44 -13.78 -3.28
C ILE A 10 -17.89 -12.47 -3.95
N THR A 11 -17.87 -11.35 -3.22
CA THR A 11 -18.30 -10.05 -3.79
C THR A 11 -17.30 -9.43 -4.76
N CYS A 12 -16.07 -9.96 -4.86
CA CYS A 12 -15.05 -9.49 -5.80
C CYS A 12 -15.19 -10.17 -7.17
N LEU A 13 -16.40 -10.16 -7.74
CA LEU A 13 -16.70 -10.75 -9.05
C LEU A 13 -16.44 -9.81 -10.22
N ALA A 14 -16.19 -8.51 -9.95
CA ALA A 14 -15.84 -7.56 -10.99
C ALA A 14 -14.47 -7.91 -11.60
N PRO A 15 -14.23 -7.64 -12.91
CA PRO A 15 -12.92 -7.84 -13.52
C PRO A 15 -11.79 -7.13 -12.78
N GLN A 16 -12.12 -6.01 -12.11
CA GLN A 16 -11.19 -5.24 -11.29
C GLN A 16 -11.83 -4.96 -9.94
N CYS A 17 -11.14 -5.29 -8.87
CA CYS A 17 -11.63 -5.03 -7.51
C CYS A 17 -10.50 -4.84 -6.52
N ALA A 18 -10.83 -4.26 -5.36
CA ALA A 18 -9.95 -4.17 -4.20
C ALA A 18 -10.69 -4.67 -2.97
N ARG A 19 -10.01 -5.43 -2.13
CA ARG A 19 -10.58 -6.00 -0.91
C ARG A 19 -9.49 -6.30 0.13
N PRO A 20 -9.88 -6.50 1.42
CA PRO A 20 -8.94 -7.05 2.40
C PRO A 20 -8.38 -8.40 1.94
N LEU A 21 -7.11 -8.65 2.27
CA LEU A 21 -6.46 -9.92 1.97
C LEU A 21 -6.74 -10.94 3.06
N LEU A 22 -6.89 -12.20 2.66
CA LEU A 22 -6.89 -13.34 3.57
C LEU A 22 -5.43 -13.62 4.02
N PRO A 23 -5.24 -14.23 5.21
CA PRO A 23 -3.87 -14.50 5.70
C PRO A 23 -3.00 -15.30 4.73
N ASP A 24 -3.56 -16.26 4.01
CA ASP A 24 -2.82 -17.09 3.06
C ASP A 24 -2.47 -16.34 1.74
N GLU A 25 -3.03 -15.16 1.50
CA GLU A 25 -2.72 -14.32 0.35
C GLU A 25 -1.57 -13.33 0.64
N ILE A 26 -1.23 -13.10 1.90
CA ILE A 26 -0.19 -12.14 2.30
C ILE A 26 1.20 -12.48 1.73
N PRO A 27 1.66 -13.75 1.74
CA PRO A 27 2.95 -14.08 1.13
C PRO A 27 3.08 -13.66 -0.33
N GLU A 28 2.04 -13.83 -1.13
CA GLU A 28 2.03 -13.38 -2.53
C GLU A 28 2.10 -11.85 -2.63
N ALA A 29 1.40 -11.14 -1.73
CA ALA A 29 1.45 -9.69 -1.66
C ALA A 29 2.88 -9.19 -1.34
N ILE A 30 3.57 -9.85 -0.41
CA ILE A 30 4.95 -9.52 -0.05
C ILE A 30 5.88 -9.70 -1.25
N GLU A 31 5.75 -10.80 -2.00
CA GLU A 31 6.56 -11.04 -3.19
C GLU A 31 6.27 -10.00 -4.30
N LEU A 32 5.01 -9.60 -4.47
CA LEU A 32 4.64 -8.53 -5.38
C LEU A 32 5.32 -7.22 -4.99
N ILE A 33 5.27 -6.86 -3.72
CA ILE A 33 5.89 -5.64 -3.19
C ILE A 33 7.40 -5.66 -3.47
N TRP A 34 8.06 -6.77 -3.19
CA TRP A 34 9.49 -6.93 -3.41
C TRP A 34 9.88 -6.79 -4.87
N GLU A 35 9.15 -7.42 -5.77
CA GLU A 35 9.36 -7.34 -7.22
C GLU A 35 9.30 -5.88 -7.72
N VAL A 36 8.26 -5.16 -7.33
CA VAL A 36 8.06 -3.77 -7.75
C VAL A 36 9.10 -2.84 -7.10
N PHE A 37 9.40 -3.06 -5.83
CA PHE A 37 10.44 -2.31 -5.11
C PHE A 37 11.79 -2.44 -5.82
N LEU A 38 12.21 -3.66 -6.17
CA LEU A 38 13.49 -3.89 -6.84
C LEU A 38 13.59 -3.15 -8.16
N LYS A 39 12.50 -3.04 -8.90
CA LYS A 39 12.50 -2.40 -10.20
C LYS A 39 12.51 -0.87 -10.11
N PHE A 40 11.67 -0.29 -9.26
CA PHE A 40 11.41 1.14 -9.29
C PHE A 40 12.04 1.92 -8.15
N GLU A 41 12.27 1.32 -7.00
CA GLU A 41 12.77 2.01 -5.82
C GLU A 41 14.22 1.68 -5.48
N ALA A 42 14.60 0.41 -5.55
CA ALA A 42 15.96 -0.03 -5.22
C ALA A 42 17.07 0.71 -5.98
N PRO A 43 16.90 1.10 -7.26
CA PRO A 43 17.96 1.81 -7.98
C PRO A 43 18.44 3.12 -7.33
N VAL A 44 17.61 3.76 -6.50
CA VAL A 44 17.96 5.01 -5.81
C VAL A 44 18.31 4.80 -4.35
N TYR A 45 18.34 3.56 -3.87
CA TYR A 45 18.70 3.23 -2.49
C TYR A 45 20.09 2.63 -2.41
N SER A 46 20.74 2.83 -1.24
CA SER A 46 21.98 2.13 -0.88
C SER A 46 21.70 0.65 -0.63
N ALA A 47 22.77 -0.15 -0.60
CA ALA A 47 22.66 -1.56 -0.21
C ALA A 47 22.04 -1.72 1.19
N GLU A 48 22.36 -0.80 2.13
CA GLU A 48 21.72 -0.77 3.45
C GLU A 48 20.21 -0.58 3.35
N GLY A 49 19.75 0.39 2.56
CA GLY A 49 18.32 0.65 2.37
C GLY A 49 17.57 -0.55 1.78
N ILE A 50 18.16 -1.22 0.81
CA ILE A 50 17.58 -2.43 0.21
C ILE A 50 17.47 -3.55 1.27
N ARG A 51 18.50 -3.75 2.08
CA ARG A 51 18.47 -4.74 3.18
C ARG A 51 17.41 -4.39 4.22
N THR A 52 17.33 -3.12 4.61
CA THR A 52 16.34 -2.63 5.58
C THR A 52 14.92 -2.91 5.08
N PHE A 53 14.67 -2.61 3.81
CA PHE A 53 13.34 -2.84 3.23
C PHE A 53 13.00 -4.34 3.20
N ARG A 54 13.93 -5.19 2.73
CA ARG A 54 13.70 -6.65 2.71
C ARG A 54 13.46 -7.20 4.11
N ALA A 55 14.25 -6.76 5.09
CA ALA A 55 14.08 -7.18 6.49
C ALA A 55 12.68 -6.82 7.02
N SER A 56 12.14 -5.66 6.64
CA SER A 56 10.78 -5.27 7.04
C SER A 56 9.71 -6.20 6.46
N LEU A 57 9.88 -6.64 5.21
CA LEU A 57 8.96 -7.57 4.57
C LEU A 57 9.05 -8.98 5.17
N ASP A 58 10.22 -9.38 5.65
CA ASP A 58 10.46 -10.70 6.23
C ASP A 58 10.12 -10.78 7.72
N ASP A 59 9.81 -9.67 8.37
CA ASP A 59 9.49 -9.62 9.80
C ASP A 59 8.06 -10.11 10.05
N PRO A 60 7.89 -11.31 10.66
CA PRO A 60 6.56 -11.86 10.88
C PRO A 60 5.74 -11.07 11.91
N VAL A 61 6.38 -10.42 12.87
CA VAL A 61 5.69 -9.58 13.87
C VAL A 61 5.12 -8.34 13.18
N ARG A 62 5.90 -7.68 12.34
CA ARG A 62 5.42 -6.55 11.55
C ARG A 62 4.24 -6.98 10.65
N THR A 63 4.41 -8.05 9.89
CA THR A 63 3.38 -8.56 8.96
C THR A 63 2.06 -8.82 9.68
N ALA A 64 2.12 -9.45 10.85
CA ALA A 64 0.93 -9.76 11.65
C ALA A 64 0.25 -8.50 12.23
N SER A 65 1.01 -7.41 12.44
CA SER A 65 0.48 -6.16 12.98
C SER A 65 -0.19 -5.27 11.95
N LEU A 66 0.03 -5.53 10.66
CA LEU A 66 -0.48 -4.72 9.56
C LEU A 66 -1.86 -5.21 9.09
N LYS A 67 -2.66 -4.27 8.59
CA LYS A 67 -3.91 -4.59 7.90
C LYS A 67 -3.64 -4.55 6.39
N TRP A 68 -3.97 -5.65 5.69
CA TRP A 68 -3.59 -5.87 4.30
C TRP A 68 -4.78 -5.79 3.35
N TYR A 69 -4.57 -5.14 2.21
CA TYR A 69 -5.52 -5.03 1.11
C TYR A 69 -4.85 -5.44 -0.19
N GLY A 70 -5.62 -6.03 -1.08
CA GLY A 70 -5.16 -6.41 -2.40
C GLY A 70 -6.04 -5.87 -3.51
N ALA A 71 -5.42 -5.52 -4.63
CA ALA A 71 -6.12 -5.23 -5.88
C ALA A 71 -6.03 -6.45 -6.78
N PHE A 72 -7.13 -6.78 -7.44
CA PHE A 72 -7.26 -7.96 -8.28
C PHE A 72 -7.77 -7.58 -9.66
N GLU A 73 -7.23 -8.22 -10.68
CA GLU A 73 -7.74 -8.16 -12.05
C GLU A 73 -7.94 -9.59 -12.54
N ASN A 74 -9.19 -9.93 -12.88
CA ASN A 74 -9.57 -11.29 -13.33
C ASN A 74 -9.11 -12.38 -12.35
N GLY A 75 -9.20 -12.12 -11.04
CA GLY A 75 -8.81 -13.05 -9.99
C GLY A 75 -7.34 -13.08 -9.64
N HIS A 76 -6.49 -12.33 -10.33
CA HIS A 76 -5.05 -12.26 -10.08
C HIS A 76 -4.71 -11.07 -9.20
N LEU A 77 -3.86 -11.27 -8.19
CA LEU A 77 -3.35 -10.20 -7.34
C LEU A 77 -2.39 -9.32 -8.14
N VAL A 78 -2.72 -8.03 -8.28
CA VAL A 78 -1.95 -7.07 -9.09
C VAL A 78 -1.46 -5.86 -8.30
N GLY A 79 -1.92 -5.69 -7.07
CA GLY A 79 -1.47 -4.62 -6.19
C GLY A 79 -1.69 -4.96 -4.73
N ALA A 80 -0.97 -4.31 -3.86
CA ALA A 80 -1.07 -4.50 -2.41
C ALA A 80 -0.88 -3.18 -1.67
N LEU A 81 -1.64 -3.03 -0.59
CA LEU A 81 -1.54 -1.90 0.34
C LEU A 81 -1.65 -2.45 1.75
N CYS A 82 -0.75 -2.04 2.63
CA CYS A 82 -0.87 -2.38 4.04
C CYS A 82 -0.85 -1.14 4.92
N MET A 83 -1.59 -1.24 6.03
CA MET A 83 -1.80 -0.14 6.98
C MET A 83 -1.23 -0.47 8.35
N ARG A 84 -0.48 0.48 8.89
CA ARG A 84 -0.02 0.49 10.29
C ARG A 84 -0.96 1.40 11.09
N ALA A 85 -1.38 0.91 12.26
CA ALA A 85 -2.25 1.71 13.14
C ALA A 85 -1.55 3.03 13.55
N PRO A 86 -2.29 4.15 13.69
CA PRO A 86 -3.73 4.25 13.49
C PRO A 86 -4.17 4.53 12.04
N GLN A 87 -3.34 5.18 11.20
CA GLN A 87 -3.73 5.58 9.84
C GLN A 87 -2.52 5.78 8.90
N HIS A 88 -1.45 5.02 9.12
CA HIS A 88 -0.22 5.14 8.34
C HIS A 88 -0.12 4.05 7.27
N ILE A 89 0.09 4.44 6.03
CA ILE A 89 0.37 3.51 4.94
C ILE A 89 1.78 2.94 5.13
N GLY A 90 1.89 1.62 5.28
CA GLY A 90 3.18 0.92 5.39
C GLY A 90 3.81 0.66 4.03
N ASP A 91 3.10 -0.07 3.19
CA ASP A 91 3.50 -0.38 1.81
C ASP A 91 2.32 -0.18 0.87
N PHE A 92 2.61 0.27 -0.35
CA PHE A 92 1.57 0.51 -1.36
C PHE A 92 2.20 0.37 -2.76
N PHE A 93 1.94 -0.75 -3.42
CA PHE A 93 2.58 -1.11 -4.68
C PHE A 93 1.59 -1.73 -5.66
N VAL A 94 1.76 -1.42 -6.95
CA VAL A 94 1.01 -2.04 -8.05
C VAL A 94 2.00 -2.60 -9.07
N LYS A 95 1.78 -3.81 -9.56
CA LYS A 95 2.62 -4.44 -10.58
C LYS A 95 2.73 -3.54 -11.81
N GLU A 96 3.93 -3.48 -12.41
CA GLU A 96 4.23 -2.58 -13.51
C GLU A 96 3.21 -2.64 -14.64
N SER A 97 2.91 -3.83 -15.13
CA SER A 97 1.97 -4.00 -16.26
C SER A 97 0.53 -3.65 -15.94
N TYR A 98 0.22 -3.42 -14.66
CA TYR A 98 -1.11 -3.06 -14.19
C TYR A 98 -1.20 -1.63 -13.64
N GLN A 99 -0.10 -0.87 -13.74
CA GLN A 99 -0.10 0.54 -13.35
C GLN A 99 -0.89 1.40 -14.35
N LYS A 100 -1.36 2.57 -13.89
CA LYS A 100 -2.14 3.53 -14.67
C LYS A 100 -3.52 2.99 -15.15
N LYS A 101 -4.03 1.96 -14.48
CA LYS A 101 -5.35 1.39 -14.75
C LYS A 101 -6.35 1.61 -13.61
N GLY A 102 -6.00 2.43 -12.62
CA GLY A 102 -6.87 2.76 -11.50
C GLY A 102 -6.78 1.80 -10.31
N HIS A 103 -5.92 0.79 -10.33
CA HIS A 103 -5.79 -0.16 -9.22
C HIS A 103 -5.33 0.49 -7.92
N GLY A 104 -4.35 1.41 -7.99
CA GLY A 104 -3.89 2.15 -6.81
C GLY A 104 -5.00 2.98 -6.18
N ARG A 105 -5.78 3.68 -7.00
CA ARG A 105 -6.92 4.46 -6.51
C ARG A 105 -7.98 3.58 -5.88
N ARG A 106 -8.32 2.46 -6.48
CA ARG A 106 -9.29 1.50 -5.91
C ARG A 106 -8.82 0.95 -4.57
N LEU A 107 -7.53 0.61 -4.44
CA LEU A 107 -6.95 0.18 -3.16
C LEU A 107 -7.09 1.26 -2.09
N PHE A 108 -6.72 2.48 -2.43
CA PHE A 108 -6.75 3.60 -1.50
C PHE A 108 -8.20 3.92 -1.07
N GLU A 109 -9.14 3.95 -2.01
CA GLU A 109 -10.55 4.17 -1.72
C GLU A 109 -11.16 3.05 -0.88
N ARG A 110 -10.82 1.78 -1.20
CA ARG A 110 -11.32 0.64 -0.44
C ARG A 110 -10.80 0.65 1.00
N MET A 111 -9.52 0.94 1.16
CA MET A 111 -8.92 1.05 2.50
C MET A 111 -9.62 2.12 3.33
N GLN A 112 -9.91 3.28 2.76
CA GLN A 112 -10.57 4.37 3.48
C GLN A 112 -11.93 3.98 4.06
N GLN A 113 -12.65 3.06 3.42
CA GLN A 113 -13.96 2.60 3.91
C GLN A 113 -13.88 1.94 5.29
N ASP A 114 -12.73 1.39 5.66
CA ASP A 114 -12.53 0.72 6.93
C ASP A 114 -12.02 1.65 8.03
N TYR A 115 -11.85 2.93 7.73
CA TYR A 115 -11.32 3.93 8.68
C TYR A 115 -12.30 5.09 8.83
N GLU A 116 -12.63 5.44 10.08
CA GLU A 116 -13.42 6.64 10.39
C GLU A 116 -12.58 7.91 10.26
N ARG A 117 -11.26 7.78 10.24
CA ARG A 117 -10.33 8.90 10.14
C ARG A 117 -10.36 9.50 8.75
N LYS A 118 -10.16 10.81 8.68
CA LYS A 118 -10.13 11.58 7.42
C LYS A 118 -8.71 11.91 6.98
N GLU A 119 -7.72 11.56 7.80
CA GLU A 119 -6.31 11.81 7.54
C GLU A 119 -5.55 10.50 7.45
N PHE A 120 -4.65 10.43 6.49
CA PHE A 120 -3.73 9.31 6.32
C PHE A 120 -2.33 9.83 6.09
N THR A 121 -1.33 9.15 6.65
CA THR A 121 0.08 9.49 6.48
C THR A 121 0.81 8.40 5.73
N VAL A 122 1.92 8.79 5.09
CA VAL A 122 2.83 7.88 4.41
C VAL A 122 4.24 8.47 4.44
N ASN A 123 5.23 7.61 4.46
CA ASN A 123 6.61 7.97 4.17
C ASN A 123 6.92 7.49 2.76
N SER A 124 6.85 8.42 1.79
CA SER A 124 6.96 8.08 0.38
C SER A 124 8.40 7.91 -0.07
N SER A 125 8.68 6.83 -0.82
CA SER A 125 9.94 6.75 -1.56
C SER A 125 10.08 7.90 -2.55
N PRO A 126 11.31 8.26 -2.98
CA PRO A 126 11.48 9.29 -4.01
C PRO A 126 10.69 8.99 -5.29
N TYR A 127 10.63 7.73 -5.70
CA TYR A 127 9.88 7.30 -6.88
C TYR A 127 8.37 7.57 -6.75
N ALA A 128 7.80 7.35 -5.58
CA ALA A 128 6.35 7.39 -5.38
C ALA A 128 5.80 8.79 -5.06
N VAL A 129 6.64 9.79 -4.75
CA VAL A 129 6.19 11.14 -4.41
C VAL A 129 5.20 11.70 -5.44
N PRO A 130 5.46 11.68 -6.76
CA PRO A 130 4.50 12.17 -7.74
C PRO A 130 3.18 11.39 -7.76
N ILE A 131 3.24 10.09 -7.45
CA ILE A 131 2.06 9.22 -7.41
C ILE A 131 1.16 9.62 -6.24
N TYR A 132 1.76 9.83 -5.05
CA TYR A 132 1.01 10.30 -3.88
C TYR A 132 0.45 11.70 -4.07
N HIS A 133 1.18 12.62 -4.73
CA HIS A 133 0.64 13.93 -5.06
C HIS A 133 -0.64 13.82 -5.91
N LYS A 134 -0.65 12.91 -6.89
CA LYS A 134 -1.84 12.68 -7.73
C LYS A 134 -3.02 12.11 -6.94
N LEU A 135 -2.77 11.35 -5.88
CA LEU A 135 -3.82 10.85 -4.99
C LEU A 135 -4.35 11.94 -4.06
N GLY A 136 -3.67 13.07 -3.93
CA GLY A 136 -4.07 14.17 -3.07
C GLY A 136 -3.23 14.36 -1.82
N PHE A 137 -2.14 13.62 -1.68
CA PHE A 137 -1.20 13.79 -0.55
C PHE A 137 -0.37 15.05 -0.74
N LYS A 138 0.01 15.65 0.39
CA LYS A 138 0.91 16.81 0.46
C LYS A 138 2.10 16.49 1.33
N ASP A 139 3.28 17.03 0.96
CA ASP A 139 4.48 16.88 1.77
C ASP A 139 4.29 17.57 3.13
N THR A 140 4.68 16.88 4.20
CA THR A 140 4.68 17.44 5.56
C THR A 140 6.09 17.72 6.08
N GLY A 141 7.11 17.40 5.30
CA GLY A 141 8.51 17.65 5.63
C GLY A 141 9.39 17.41 4.41
N SER A 142 10.68 17.71 4.56
CA SER A 142 11.67 17.44 3.52
C SER A 142 12.07 15.97 3.49
N GLU A 143 12.73 15.56 2.41
CA GLU A 143 13.26 14.20 2.28
C GLU A 143 14.23 13.90 3.41
N GLN A 144 14.12 12.69 3.95
CA GLN A 144 14.93 12.17 5.07
C GLN A 144 15.51 10.81 4.67
N THR A 145 16.54 10.40 5.40
CA THR A 145 17.11 9.04 5.26
C THR A 145 17.23 8.41 6.64
N VAL A 146 16.62 7.24 6.82
CA VAL A 146 16.71 6.45 8.04
C VAL A 146 17.03 5.01 7.65
N ASP A 147 18.11 4.46 8.22
CA ASP A 147 18.56 3.09 7.93
C ASP A 147 18.73 2.81 6.44
N GLY A 148 19.18 3.82 5.69
CA GLY A 148 19.37 3.74 4.26
C GLY A 148 18.11 3.96 3.42
N LEU A 149 16.95 4.07 4.03
CA LEU A 149 15.69 4.35 3.34
C LEU A 149 15.47 5.86 3.21
N ARG A 150 15.35 6.32 1.97
CA ARG A 150 15.04 7.70 1.64
C ARG A 150 13.53 7.86 1.57
N PHE A 151 12.99 8.85 2.24
CA PHE A 151 11.55 9.09 2.18
C PHE A 151 11.19 10.56 2.42
N THR A 152 10.03 10.94 1.87
CA THR A 152 9.38 12.21 2.15
C THR A 152 8.10 11.93 2.94
N PRO A 153 7.95 12.50 4.15
CA PRO A 153 6.69 12.35 4.89
C PRO A 153 5.58 13.13 4.21
N MET A 154 4.42 12.50 4.07
CA MET A 154 3.28 13.08 3.37
C MET A 154 1.98 12.80 4.12
N LYS A 155 0.98 13.64 3.91
CA LYS A 155 -0.35 13.49 4.50
C LYS A 155 -1.45 13.72 3.48
N TYR A 156 -2.48 12.91 3.57
CA TYR A 156 -3.74 13.08 2.86
C TYR A 156 -4.82 13.49 3.86
N GLU A 157 -5.58 14.50 3.50
CA GLU A 157 -6.77 14.92 4.24
C GLU A 157 -7.98 14.81 3.32
N LYS A 158 -8.94 13.98 3.72
CA LYS A 158 -10.19 13.89 2.99
C LYS A 158 -10.97 15.18 3.17
N GLU A 159 -11.36 15.82 2.05
CA GLU A 159 -12.20 17.01 2.08
C GLU A 159 -13.56 16.68 2.70
N VAL A 160 -13.97 17.51 3.66
CA VAL A 160 -15.30 17.44 4.26
C VAL A 160 -16.11 18.58 3.66
N TYR A 161 -17.05 18.22 2.79
CA TYR A 161 -18.03 19.19 2.34
C TYR A 161 -19.04 19.39 3.47
N THR A 162 -18.94 20.51 4.18
CA THR A 162 -20.01 20.97 5.05
C THR A 162 -21.05 21.70 4.21
N LEU A 163 -22.18 21.06 4.09
CA LEU A 163 -23.37 21.72 3.56
C LEU A 163 -23.89 22.76 4.55
#